data_989a7111d5093d4763a64967f6cbd3d4
#
_entry.id   989a7111d5093d4763a64967f6cbd3d4
#
_cell.length_a   1.000
_cell.length_b   1.000
_cell.length_c   1.000
_cell.angle_alpha   90.00
_cell.angle_beta   90.00
_cell.angle_gamma   90.00
#
_symmetry.space_group_name_H-M   'P 1'
#
loop_
_entity.id
_entity.type
_entity.pdbx_description
1 polymer ?
#
loop_
_entity_poly.entity_id
_entity_poly.type
_entity_poly.pdbx_seq_one_letter_code
_entity_poly.pdbx_strand_id
1 'polypeptide(L)'
;MTSSALHRRSAGASVPDIADALLDASLVTGALFTAGIGHRVTGPVHSALQTWNFSYRNSWSMVFHHENNLVLHTMVLGAAPAADALSVDAVLRDRTLLPERRSWMYGATPAVMNGAVTLTYLLAGLAKLTGPDGMRWASGASMRSQVAVDSLRKEMLGEGSNPLLRVLGPHTGLFAVMAAGSLVLELGAPLALADRRLGWLFAAGAFSMHWGIKAIMRITFPYNLSGVLYLPLLLMPPPERR
;
A
#
# COMPACT_ATOMS: atom_id res chain seq x y z
N MET A 1 4.59 -24.51 -52.40
CA MET A 1 3.47 -24.05 -51.57
C MET A 1 3.29 -25.00 -50.40
N THR A 2 3.19 -24.42 -49.17
CA THR A 2 2.67 -25.04 -47.93
C THR A 2 3.61 -25.94 -47.12
N SER A 3 4.63 -25.30 -46.47
CA SER A 3 5.23 -25.93 -45.27
C SER A 3 5.22 -24.96 -44.04
N SER A 4 4.75 -23.70 -44.18
CA SER A 4 4.81 -22.73 -43.10
C SER A 4 3.53 -22.61 -42.25
N ALA A 5 2.44 -23.26 -42.64
CA ALA A 5 1.15 -23.18 -41.95
C ALA A 5 0.94 -24.24 -40.86
N LEU A 6 1.75 -25.27 -40.80
CA LEU A 6 1.63 -26.39 -39.85
C LEU A 6 2.45 -26.18 -38.55
N HIS A 7 3.35 -25.18 -38.50
CA HIS A 7 4.20 -24.93 -37.31
C HIS A 7 3.62 -23.96 -36.29
N ARG A 8 2.42 -23.40 -36.56
CA ARG A 8 1.76 -22.46 -35.62
C ARG A 8 0.75 -23.07 -34.62
N ARG A 9 0.61 -24.38 -34.58
CA ARG A 9 -0.43 -25.03 -33.75
C ARG A 9 0.08 -25.71 -32.47
N SER A 10 1.33 -25.50 -32.05
CA SER A 10 1.83 -26.07 -30.78
C SER A 10 2.75 -25.15 -29.99
N ALA A 11 2.73 -23.84 -30.23
CA ALA A 11 3.38 -22.93 -29.32
C ALA A 11 2.38 -22.72 -28.14
N GLY A 12 2.64 -23.38 -27.02
CA GLY A 12 1.96 -23.02 -25.75
C GLY A 12 2.12 -21.51 -25.47
N ALA A 13 1.17 -20.93 -24.75
CA ALA A 13 1.22 -19.51 -24.41
C ALA A 13 2.59 -19.16 -23.79
N SER A 14 3.21 -18.08 -24.24
CA SER A 14 4.45 -17.60 -23.66
C SER A 14 4.22 -17.01 -22.26
N VAL A 15 5.25 -16.91 -21.44
CA VAL A 15 5.13 -16.30 -20.10
C VAL A 15 4.55 -14.87 -20.15
N PRO A 16 4.96 -14.00 -21.10
CA PRO A 16 4.31 -12.70 -21.29
C PRO A 16 2.81 -12.80 -21.61
N ASP A 17 2.39 -13.70 -22.49
CA ASP A 17 0.97 -13.86 -22.85
C ASP A 17 0.12 -14.28 -21.64
N ILE A 18 0.67 -15.14 -20.77
CA ILE A 18 0.02 -15.54 -19.53
C ILE A 18 -0.06 -14.36 -18.57
N ALA A 19 1.01 -13.56 -18.46
CA ALA A 19 1.04 -12.40 -17.59
C ALA A 19 0.00 -11.35 -18.02
N ASP A 20 -0.11 -11.08 -19.32
CA ASP A 20 -1.10 -10.16 -19.88
C ASP A 20 -2.54 -10.65 -19.62
N ALA A 21 -2.78 -11.96 -19.87
CA ALA A 21 -4.10 -12.55 -19.58
C ALA A 21 -4.49 -12.48 -18.09
N LEU A 22 -3.53 -12.67 -17.17
CA LEU A 22 -3.76 -12.53 -15.72
C LEU A 22 -3.97 -11.07 -15.32
N LEU A 23 -3.30 -10.12 -15.97
CA LEU A 23 -3.54 -8.70 -15.77
C LEU A 23 -4.96 -8.31 -16.20
N ASP A 24 -5.38 -8.73 -17.41
CA ASP A 24 -6.73 -8.47 -17.91
C ASP A 24 -7.79 -9.09 -16.99
N ALA A 25 -7.58 -10.34 -16.55
CA ALA A 25 -8.46 -10.99 -15.59
C ALA A 25 -8.51 -10.22 -14.26
N SER A 26 -7.38 -9.65 -13.81
CA SER A 26 -7.33 -8.81 -12.61
C SER A 26 -8.11 -7.51 -12.78
N LEU A 27 -8.07 -6.88 -13.94
CA LEU A 27 -8.85 -5.67 -14.22
C LEU A 27 -10.35 -5.96 -14.21
N VAL A 28 -10.78 -7.03 -14.86
CA VAL A 28 -12.19 -7.45 -14.87
C VAL A 28 -12.68 -7.81 -13.48
N THR A 29 -11.93 -8.67 -12.77
CA THR A 29 -12.30 -9.06 -11.40
C THR A 29 -12.25 -7.89 -10.44
N GLY A 30 -11.33 -6.92 -10.64
CA GLY A 30 -11.26 -5.68 -9.86
C GLY A 30 -12.49 -4.80 -10.03
N ALA A 31 -13.00 -4.68 -11.26
CA ALA A 31 -14.24 -3.95 -11.52
C ALA A 31 -15.45 -4.62 -10.84
N LEU A 32 -15.55 -5.96 -10.95
CA LEU A 32 -16.61 -6.73 -10.29
C LEU A 32 -16.51 -6.65 -8.75
N PHE A 33 -15.29 -6.76 -8.22
CA PHE A 33 -15.00 -6.61 -6.79
C PHE A 33 -15.41 -5.23 -6.27
N THR A 34 -15.05 -4.17 -7.01
CA THR A 34 -15.38 -2.78 -6.62
C THR A 34 -16.89 -2.54 -6.65
N ALA A 35 -17.59 -3.09 -7.65
CA ALA A 35 -19.05 -3.01 -7.71
C ALA A 35 -19.76 -3.94 -6.70
N GLY A 36 -19.02 -4.84 -6.06
CA GLY A 36 -19.57 -5.85 -5.16
C GLY A 36 -20.51 -6.83 -5.89
N ILE A 37 -20.06 -7.31 -7.05
CA ILE A 37 -20.79 -8.32 -7.85
C ILE A 37 -20.20 -9.69 -7.61
N GLY A 38 -21.01 -10.62 -7.07
CA GLY A 38 -20.58 -11.98 -6.79
C GLY A 38 -19.38 -12.03 -5.83
N HIS A 39 -19.36 -11.16 -4.83
CA HIS A 39 -18.20 -10.88 -3.98
C HIS A 39 -17.58 -12.12 -3.33
N ARG A 40 -18.39 -13.12 -2.99
CA ARG A 40 -17.90 -14.38 -2.41
C ARG A 40 -16.89 -15.12 -3.30
N VAL A 41 -16.91 -14.86 -4.61
CA VAL A 41 -16.00 -15.43 -5.60
C VAL A 41 -15.04 -14.36 -6.11
N THR A 42 -15.56 -13.22 -6.52
CA THR A 42 -14.75 -12.14 -7.12
C THR A 42 -13.76 -11.54 -6.13
N GLY A 43 -14.09 -11.49 -4.84
CA GLY A 43 -13.21 -11.02 -3.78
C GLY A 43 -11.92 -11.85 -3.67
N PRO A 44 -11.99 -13.15 -3.33
CA PRO A 44 -10.82 -14.02 -3.25
C PRO A 44 -10.04 -14.11 -4.57
N VAL A 45 -10.74 -14.21 -5.71
CA VAL A 45 -10.10 -14.31 -7.03
C VAL A 45 -9.32 -13.03 -7.36
N HIS A 46 -9.93 -11.86 -7.17
CA HIS A 46 -9.24 -10.59 -7.38
C HIS A 46 -8.02 -10.44 -6.48
N SER A 47 -8.15 -10.80 -5.19
CA SER A 47 -7.03 -10.76 -4.24
C SER A 47 -5.86 -11.65 -4.65
N ALA A 48 -6.15 -12.85 -5.14
CA ALA A 48 -5.13 -13.77 -5.65
C ALA A 48 -4.45 -13.22 -6.91
N LEU A 49 -5.22 -12.74 -7.88
CA LEU A 49 -4.69 -12.13 -9.12
C LEU A 49 -3.86 -10.88 -8.81
N GLN A 50 -4.31 -10.01 -7.92
CA GLN A 50 -3.59 -8.82 -7.51
C GLN A 50 -2.25 -9.18 -6.85
N THR A 51 -2.25 -10.15 -5.95
CA THR A 51 -1.03 -10.65 -5.30
C THR A 51 -0.06 -11.20 -6.34
N TRP A 52 -0.55 -11.99 -7.30
CA TRP A 52 0.28 -12.54 -8.36
C TRP A 52 0.87 -11.43 -9.24
N ASN A 53 0.05 -10.48 -9.71
CA ASN A 53 0.48 -9.38 -10.58
C ASN A 53 1.60 -8.54 -9.94
N PHE A 54 1.44 -8.18 -8.66
CA PHE A 54 2.49 -7.42 -7.96
C PHE A 54 3.74 -8.25 -7.69
N SER A 55 3.60 -9.53 -7.37
CA SER A 55 4.74 -10.43 -7.21
C SER A 55 5.49 -10.60 -8.52
N TYR A 56 4.78 -10.82 -9.63
CA TYR A 56 5.36 -10.93 -10.97
C TYR A 56 6.11 -9.65 -11.35
N ARG A 57 5.50 -8.48 -11.20
CA ARG A 57 6.15 -7.20 -11.46
C ARG A 57 7.41 -6.99 -10.62
N ASN A 58 7.37 -7.33 -9.34
CA ASN A 58 8.50 -7.21 -8.43
C ASN A 58 9.62 -8.21 -8.72
N SER A 59 9.37 -9.28 -9.48
CA SER A 59 10.41 -10.26 -9.86
C SER A 59 11.34 -9.77 -10.97
N TRP A 60 10.96 -8.72 -11.70
CA TRP A 60 11.73 -8.22 -12.85
C TRP A 60 12.73 -7.11 -12.50
N SER A 61 12.55 -6.43 -11.37
CA SER A 61 13.39 -5.28 -11.04
C SER A 61 13.44 -5.03 -9.53
N MET A 62 13.38 -3.77 -9.12
CA MET A 62 13.32 -3.38 -7.72
C MET A 62 11.97 -3.77 -7.10
N VAL A 63 12.01 -4.31 -5.88
CA VAL A 63 10.79 -4.62 -5.10
C VAL A 63 10.08 -3.33 -4.68
N PHE A 64 8.89 -3.11 -5.21
CA PHE A 64 8.06 -1.96 -4.89
C PHE A 64 7.22 -2.23 -3.64
N HIS A 65 7.86 -2.18 -2.48
CA HIS A 65 7.23 -2.47 -1.17
C HIS A 65 6.06 -1.55 -0.80
N HIS A 66 5.91 -0.40 -1.46
CA HIS A 66 4.84 0.56 -1.18
C HIS A 66 3.44 0.05 -1.54
N GLU A 67 3.33 -1.00 -2.33
CA GLU A 67 2.06 -1.62 -2.69
C GLU A 67 1.66 -2.77 -1.76
N ASN A 68 2.56 -3.19 -0.86
CA ASN A 68 2.28 -4.29 0.06
C ASN A 68 1.01 -4.06 0.88
N ASN A 69 0.81 -2.84 1.39
CA ASN A 69 -0.40 -2.51 2.14
C ASN A 69 -1.67 -2.56 1.28
N LEU A 70 -1.59 -2.19 -0.01
CA LEU A 70 -2.70 -2.33 -0.93
C LEU A 70 -3.08 -3.81 -1.11
N VAL A 71 -2.08 -4.68 -1.33
CA VAL A 71 -2.29 -6.12 -1.46
C VAL A 71 -2.90 -6.71 -0.18
N LEU A 72 -2.34 -6.38 0.99
CA LEU A 72 -2.84 -6.85 2.27
C LEU A 72 -4.29 -6.41 2.52
N HIS A 73 -4.62 -5.14 2.24
CA HIS A 73 -5.99 -4.66 2.37
C HIS A 73 -6.95 -5.32 1.38
N THR A 74 -6.50 -5.55 0.14
CA THR A 74 -7.31 -6.26 -0.87
C THR A 74 -7.58 -7.70 -0.43
N MET A 75 -6.60 -8.40 0.15
CA MET A 75 -6.77 -9.75 0.69
C MET A 75 -7.79 -9.77 1.85
N VAL A 76 -7.68 -8.80 2.77
CA VAL A 76 -8.62 -8.68 3.90
C VAL A 76 -10.04 -8.41 3.40
N LEU A 77 -10.20 -7.46 2.48
CA LEU A 77 -11.51 -7.11 1.91
C LEU A 77 -12.07 -8.25 1.04
N GLY A 78 -11.22 -8.99 0.34
CA GLY A 78 -11.63 -10.14 -0.47
C GLY A 78 -12.14 -11.31 0.37
N ALA A 79 -11.65 -11.46 1.61
CA ALA A 79 -12.10 -12.48 2.55
C ALA A 79 -13.26 -12.01 3.44
N ALA A 80 -13.45 -10.70 3.60
CA ALA A 80 -14.46 -10.10 4.45
C ALA A 80 -15.82 -9.99 3.73
N PRO A 81 -16.93 -9.79 4.45
CA PRO A 81 -18.24 -9.54 3.85
C PRO A 81 -18.36 -8.09 3.35
N ALA A 82 -17.40 -7.64 2.54
CA ALA A 82 -17.28 -6.25 2.09
C ALA A 82 -18.41 -5.80 1.17
N ALA A 83 -19.10 -6.73 0.50
CA ALA A 83 -20.26 -6.47 -0.34
C ALA A 83 -21.61 -6.64 0.37
N ASP A 84 -21.62 -6.63 1.70
CA ASP A 84 -22.89 -6.70 2.44
C ASP A 84 -23.66 -5.37 2.44
N ALA A 85 -23.02 -4.27 2.09
CA ALA A 85 -23.62 -2.95 1.91
C ALA A 85 -22.95 -2.21 0.74
N LEU A 86 -23.63 -1.17 0.21
CA LEU A 86 -23.15 -0.31 -0.88
C LEU A 86 -22.64 -1.09 -2.10
N SER A 87 -23.32 -2.17 -2.46
CA SER A 87 -22.89 -3.11 -3.50
C SER A 87 -24.08 -3.60 -4.33
N VAL A 88 -23.77 -4.15 -5.51
CA VAL A 88 -24.79 -4.79 -6.36
C VAL A 88 -25.36 -6.03 -5.65
N ASP A 89 -24.53 -6.83 -5.00
CA ASP A 89 -25.00 -8.00 -4.24
C ASP A 89 -26.01 -7.63 -3.14
N ALA A 90 -25.77 -6.50 -2.43
CA ALA A 90 -26.71 -6.00 -1.42
C ALA A 90 -28.05 -5.63 -2.04
N VAL A 91 -28.03 -4.88 -3.15
CA VAL A 91 -29.29 -4.48 -3.86
C VAL A 91 -30.05 -5.69 -4.37
N LEU A 92 -29.36 -6.66 -4.97
CA LEU A 92 -30.01 -7.86 -5.52
C LEU A 92 -30.60 -8.74 -4.40
N ARG A 93 -29.91 -8.87 -3.27
CA ARG A 93 -30.31 -9.73 -2.16
C ARG A 93 -31.34 -9.07 -1.24
N ASP A 94 -31.10 -7.81 -0.85
CA ASP A 94 -31.83 -7.13 0.22
C ASP A 94 -32.72 -5.99 -0.28
N ARG A 95 -32.68 -5.68 -1.59
CA ARG A 95 -33.41 -4.58 -2.24
C ARG A 95 -33.09 -3.20 -1.65
N THR A 96 -31.94 -3.06 -1.00
CA THR A 96 -31.44 -1.81 -0.42
C THR A 96 -29.90 -1.76 -0.50
N LEU A 97 -29.35 -0.54 -0.58
CA LEU A 97 -27.89 -0.35 -0.52
C LEU A 97 -27.34 -0.46 0.90
N LEU A 98 -28.18 -0.24 1.91
CA LEU A 98 -27.77 -0.21 3.33
C LEU A 98 -28.65 -1.15 4.16
N PRO A 99 -28.48 -2.47 4.01
CA PRO A 99 -29.23 -3.43 4.81
C PRO A 99 -28.77 -3.40 6.27
N GLU A 100 -29.71 -3.52 7.21
CA GLU A 100 -29.37 -3.65 8.63
C GLU A 100 -28.85 -5.07 8.92
N ARG A 101 -27.53 -5.18 9.02
CA ARG A 101 -26.83 -6.42 9.32
C ARG A 101 -25.91 -6.25 10.50
N ARG A 102 -25.77 -7.29 11.31
CA ARG A 102 -24.83 -7.34 12.43
C ARG A 102 -23.89 -8.52 12.25
N SER A 103 -22.58 -8.25 12.26
CA SER A 103 -21.54 -9.26 12.22
C SER A 103 -20.31 -8.74 12.97
N TRP A 104 -19.66 -9.59 13.73
CA TRP A 104 -18.37 -9.29 14.34
C TRP A 104 -17.30 -8.96 13.28
N MET A 105 -17.45 -9.51 12.07
CA MET A 105 -16.51 -9.27 10.96
C MET A 105 -16.48 -7.79 10.53
N TYR A 106 -17.55 -7.03 10.73
CA TYR A 106 -17.56 -5.61 10.37
C TYR A 106 -16.59 -4.78 11.24
N GLY A 107 -16.38 -5.21 12.50
CA GLY A 107 -15.35 -4.62 13.35
C GLY A 107 -13.97 -5.23 13.14
N ALA A 108 -13.90 -6.54 12.91
CA ALA A 108 -12.64 -7.26 12.71
C ALA A 108 -11.93 -6.84 11.40
N THR A 109 -12.67 -6.62 10.33
CA THR A 109 -12.09 -6.21 9.02
C THR A 109 -11.22 -4.96 9.14
N PRO A 110 -11.73 -3.79 9.59
CA PRO A 110 -10.88 -2.61 9.75
C PRO A 110 -9.79 -2.80 10.82
N ALA A 111 -10.03 -3.61 11.85
CA ALA A 111 -9.01 -3.89 12.86
C ALA A 111 -7.81 -4.66 12.26
N VAL A 112 -8.05 -5.67 11.41
CA VAL A 112 -6.99 -6.41 10.71
C VAL A 112 -6.26 -5.50 9.70
N MET A 113 -6.99 -4.66 8.96
CA MET A 113 -6.38 -3.67 8.05
C MET A 113 -5.47 -2.71 8.81
N ASN A 114 -5.92 -2.17 9.94
CA ASN A 114 -5.11 -1.30 10.81
C ASN A 114 -3.88 -2.03 11.36
N GLY A 115 -4.05 -3.30 11.77
CA GLY A 115 -2.95 -4.15 12.21
C GLY A 115 -1.89 -4.34 11.11
N ALA A 116 -2.30 -4.61 9.88
CA ALA A 116 -1.40 -4.75 8.74
C ALA A 116 -0.59 -3.46 8.48
N VAL A 117 -1.26 -2.30 8.49
CA VAL A 117 -0.59 -1.00 8.31
C VAL A 117 0.41 -0.75 9.43
N THR A 118 -0.02 -0.82 10.70
CA THR A 118 0.85 -0.51 11.83
C THR A 118 2.02 -1.46 11.95
N LEU A 119 1.83 -2.75 11.63
CA LEU A 119 2.90 -3.74 11.59
C LEU A 119 3.93 -3.41 10.48
N THR A 120 3.47 -3.00 9.30
CA THR A 120 4.36 -2.60 8.20
C THR A 120 5.27 -1.44 8.63
N TYR A 121 4.72 -0.43 9.29
CA TYR A 121 5.51 0.70 9.79
C TYR A 121 6.46 0.28 10.93
N LEU A 122 5.99 -0.53 11.88
CA LEU A 122 6.84 -1.06 12.95
C LEU A 122 8.04 -1.81 12.38
N LEU A 123 7.81 -2.71 11.42
CA LEU A 123 8.89 -3.47 10.78
C LEU A 123 9.88 -2.55 10.04
N ALA A 124 9.39 -1.48 9.40
CA ALA A 124 10.24 -0.48 8.76
C ALA A 124 11.13 0.26 9.78
N GLY A 125 10.56 0.65 10.93
CA GLY A 125 11.31 1.28 12.01
C GLY A 125 12.34 0.33 12.66
N LEU A 126 11.93 -0.92 12.92
CA LEU A 126 12.84 -1.94 13.44
C LEU A 126 13.98 -2.23 12.47
N ALA A 127 13.72 -2.35 11.18
CA ALA A 127 14.75 -2.58 10.16
C ALA A 127 15.80 -1.45 10.14
N LYS A 128 15.39 -0.21 10.37
CA LYS A 128 16.32 0.93 10.50
C LYS A 128 17.21 0.80 11.74
N LEU A 129 16.64 0.39 12.87
CA LEU A 129 17.39 0.24 14.13
C LEU A 129 18.33 -0.98 14.14
N THR A 130 17.90 -2.07 13.50
CA THR A 130 18.70 -3.31 13.42
C THR A 130 19.66 -3.32 12.23
N GLY A 131 19.53 -2.35 11.33
CA GLY A 131 20.42 -2.18 10.18
C GLY A 131 21.81 -1.65 10.57
N PRO A 132 22.72 -1.48 9.60
CA PRO A 132 24.12 -1.09 9.87
C PRO A 132 24.27 0.24 10.60
N ASP A 133 23.34 1.17 10.40
CA ASP A 133 23.39 2.49 11.04
C ASP A 133 22.82 2.49 12.47
N GLY A 134 21.93 1.56 12.79
CA GLY A 134 21.31 1.48 14.11
C GLY A 134 20.72 2.83 14.56
N MET A 135 20.98 3.23 15.80
CA MET A 135 20.53 4.52 16.34
C MET A 135 21.11 5.74 15.61
N ARG A 136 22.18 5.57 14.83
CA ARG A 136 22.72 6.67 14.00
C ARG A 136 21.75 7.12 12.91
N TRP A 137 20.78 6.27 12.55
CA TRP A 137 19.70 6.66 11.63
C TRP A 137 19.03 7.98 12.06
N ALA A 138 18.79 8.15 13.38
CA ALA A 138 18.16 9.35 13.93
C ALA A 138 18.97 10.65 13.69
N SER A 139 20.26 10.54 13.38
CA SER A 139 21.07 11.72 13.02
C SER A 139 20.68 12.35 11.66
N GLY A 140 19.92 11.63 10.84
CA GLY A 140 19.54 12.05 9.51
C GLY A 140 20.63 11.92 8.43
N ALA A 141 21.84 11.48 8.80
CA ALA A 141 22.95 11.35 7.84
C ALA A 141 22.61 10.32 6.75
N SER A 142 22.10 9.13 7.15
CA SER A 142 21.69 8.08 6.22
C SER A 142 20.55 8.54 5.31
N MET A 143 19.52 9.19 5.88
CA MET A 143 18.40 9.73 5.10
C MET A 143 18.91 10.76 4.08
N ARG A 144 19.76 11.69 4.48
CA ARG A 144 20.34 12.71 3.60
C ARG A 144 21.15 12.07 2.47
N SER A 145 21.96 11.05 2.79
CA SER A 145 22.74 10.30 1.81
C SER A 145 21.85 9.60 0.79
N GLN A 146 20.80 8.91 1.24
CA GLN A 146 19.85 8.23 0.36
C GLN A 146 19.12 9.21 -0.58
N VAL A 147 18.68 10.34 -0.05
CA VAL A 147 18.03 11.40 -0.85
C VAL A 147 19.01 11.96 -1.90
N ALA A 148 20.29 12.18 -1.54
CA ALA A 148 21.30 12.67 -2.47
C ALA A 148 21.61 11.66 -3.58
N VAL A 149 21.77 10.37 -3.24
CA VAL A 149 22.00 9.28 -4.20
C VAL A 149 20.80 9.12 -5.15
N ASP A 150 19.56 9.15 -4.64
CA ASP A 150 18.36 9.08 -5.48
C ASP A 150 18.25 10.27 -6.44
N SER A 151 18.58 11.48 -5.97
CA SER A 151 18.61 12.67 -6.83
C SER A 151 19.65 12.55 -7.95
N LEU A 152 20.86 12.12 -7.60
CA LEU A 152 21.93 11.93 -8.59
C LEU A 152 21.55 10.87 -9.64
N ARG A 153 20.97 9.75 -9.19
CA ARG A 153 20.48 8.70 -10.09
C ARG A 153 19.44 9.25 -11.08
N LYS A 154 18.50 10.05 -10.60
CA LYS A 154 17.46 10.68 -11.45
C LYS A 154 18.05 11.67 -12.44
N GLU A 155 19.02 12.47 -12.03
CA GLU A 155 19.75 13.36 -12.94
C GLU A 155 20.48 12.57 -14.05
N MET A 156 21.15 11.47 -13.69
CA MET A 156 21.83 10.60 -14.66
C MET A 156 20.86 9.94 -15.64
N LEU A 157 19.62 9.70 -15.23
CA LEU A 157 18.54 9.12 -16.07
C LEU A 157 17.74 10.19 -16.83
N GLY A 158 18.13 11.48 -16.74
CA GLY A 158 17.50 12.57 -17.49
C GLY A 158 16.25 13.17 -16.85
N GLU A 159 15.90 12.79 -15.60
CA GLU A 159 14.73 13.34 -14.89
C GLU A 159 14.95 14.73 -14.30
N GLY A 160 16.20 15.22 -14.32
CA GLY A 160 16.61 16.50 -13.75
C GLY A 160 16.62 16.55 -12.22
N SER A 161 17.32 17.54 -11.66
CA SER A 161 17.42 17.71 -10.20
C SER A 161 16.14 18.27 -9.58
N ASN A 162 15.91 17.94 -8.30
CA ASN A 162 14.83 18.54 -7.54
C ASN A 162 15.31 19.91 -6.96
N PRO A 163 14.70 21.06 -7.34
CA PRO A 163 15.07 22.37 -6.82
C PRO A 163 14.95 22.45 -5.29
N LEU A 164 13.96 21.77 -4.69
CA LEU A 164 13.77 21.74 -3.25
C LEU A 164 14.97 21.12 -2.52
N LEU A 165 15.60 20.12 -3.12
CA LEU A 165 16.77 19.47 -2.53
C LEU A 165 18.00 20.39 -2.52
N ARG A 166 18.14 21.29 -3.48
CA ARG A 166 19.20 22.31 -3.45
C ARG A 166 19.06 23.25 -2.24
N VAL A 167 17.82 23.55 -1.86
CA VAL A 167 17.53 24.40 -0.70
C VAL A 167 17.69 23.61 0.60
N LEU A 168 17.14 22.41 0.69
CA LEU A 168 17.10 21.62 1.93
C LEU A 168 18.41 20.88 2.21
N GLY A 169 19.16 20.48 1.17
CA GLY A 169 20.36 19.65 1.29
C GLY A 169 21.43 20.14 2.26
N PRO A 170 21.71 21.46 2.37
CA PRO A 170 22.66 22.00 3.36
C PRO A 170 22.19 21.89 4.81
N HIS A 171 20.88 21.74 5.07
CA HIS A 171 20.31 21.78 6.42
C HIS A 171 20.33 20.41 7.11
N THR A 172 21.47 19.99 7.64
CA THR A 172 21.64 18.68 8.32
C THR A 172 20.67 18.48 9.48
N GLY A 173 20.41 19.54 10.27
CA GLY A 173 19.45 19.50 11.38
C GLY A 173 18.02 19.16 10.95
N LEU A 174 17.59 19.61 9.76
CA LEU A 174 16.29 19.26 9.22
C LEU A 174 16.20 17.76 8.92
N PHE A 175 17.25 17.17 8.34
CA PHE A 175 17.30 15.74 8.09
C PHE A 175 17.30 14.93 9.40
N ALA A 176 17.95 15.44 10.45
CA ALA A 176 17.90 14.81 11.77
C ALA A 176 16.47 14.82 12.35
N VAL A 177 15.76 15.95 12.26
CA VAL A 177 14.36 16.05 12.71
C VAL A 177 13.44 15.10 11.90
N MET A 178 13.59 15.07 10.58
CA MET A 178 12.81 14.17 9.73
C MET A 178 13.10 12.69 10.03
N ALA A 179 14.36 12.32 10.22
CA ALA A 179 14.76 10.95 10.51
C ALA A 179 14.29 10.49 11.90
N ALA A 180 14.51 11.32 12.92
CA ALA A 180 14.00 11.02 14.27
C ALA A 180 12.47 10.95 14.28
N GLY A 181 11.78 11.89 13.61
CA GLY A 181 10.33 11.90 13.48
C GLY A 181 9.79 10.64 12.76
N SER A 182 10.46 10.19 11.69
CA SER A 182 10.08 8.95 11.01
C SER A 182 10.24 7.72 11.91
N LEU A 183 11.34 7.63 12.68
CA LEU A 183 11.54 6.53 13.63
C LEU A 183 10.48 6.52 14.74
N VAL A 184 10.17 7.68 15.32
CA VAL A 184 9.13 7.79 16.34
C VAL A 184 7.77 7.36 15.79
N LEU A 185 7.45 7.79 14.57
CA LEU A 185 6.20 7.41 13.90
C LEU A 185 6.14 5.90 13.63
N GLU A 186 7.21 5.35 13.08
CA GLU A 186 7.28 3.94 12.68
C GLU A 186 7.27 3.00 13.88
N LEU A 187 8.11 3.25 14.88
CA LEU A 187 8.16 2.44 16.08
C LEU A 187 6.94 2.60 16.97
N GLY A 188 6.35 3.79 16.97
CA GLY A 188 5.13 4.10 17.70
C GLY A 188 3.85 3.64 16.98
N ALA A 189 3.93 3.14 15.76
CA ALA A 189 2.77 2.75 14.97
C ALA A 189 1.77 1.83 15.70
N PRO A 190 2.19 0.80 16.49
CA PRO A 190 1.25 -0.06 17.22
C PRO A 190 0.38 0.70 18.23
N LEU A 191 0.84 1.84 18.76
CA LEU A 191 0.07 2.66 19.69
C LEU A 191 -1.18 3.24 19.02
N ALA A 192 -1.18 3.36 17.69
CA ALA A 192 -2.35 3.78 16.93
C ALA A 192 -3.55 2.84 17.07
N LEU A 193 -3.33 1.59 17.50
CA LEU A 193 -4.39 0.60 17.73
C LEU A 193 -5.00 0.72 19.13
N ALA A 194 -4.34 1.39 20.06
CA ALA A 194 -4.76 1.46 21.46
C ALA A 194 -5.84 2.54 21.70
N ASP A 195 -5.78 3.63 20.95
CA ASP A 195 -6.70 4.76 21.12
C ASP A 195 -6.96 5.47 19.79
N ARG A 196 -8.20 5.92 19.58
CA ARG A 196 -8.63 6.64 18.37
C ARG A 196 -7.81 7.90 18.10
N ARG A 197 -7.43 8.65 19.13
CA ARG A 197 -6.65 9.90 18.97
C ARG A 197 -5.24 9.58 18.51
N LEU A 198 -4.63 8.52 19.04
CA LEU A 198 -3.34 8.03 18.59
C LEU A 198 -3.41 7.51 17.16
N GLY A 199 -4.52 6.83 16.78
CA GLY A 199 -4.80 6.45 15.40
C GLY A 199 -4.84 7.63 14.44
N TRP A 200 -5.50 8.73 14.82
CA TRP A 200 -5.56 9.95 14.01
C TRP A 200 -4.20 10.66 13.91
N LEU A 201 -3.47 10.74 15.02
CA LEU A 201 -2.12 11.33 15.02
C LEU A 201 -1.17 10.53 14.13
N PHE A 202 -1.21 9.21 14.23
CA PHE A 202 -0.44 8.33 13.37
C PHE A 202 -0.82 8.52 11.90
N ALA A 203 -2.10 8.48 11.58
CA ALA A 203 -2.58 8.66 10.20
C ALA A 203 -2.12 10.01 9.61
N ALA A 204 -2.26 11.11 10.36
CA ALA A 204 -1.81 12.43 9.94
C ALA A 204 -0.29 12.49 9.76
N GLY A 205 0.48 11.93 10.69
CA GLY A 205 1.94 11.86 10.63
C GLY A 205 2.43 11.03 9.43
N ALA A 206 1.87 9.84 9.23
CA ALA A 206 2.23 8.95 8.14
C ALA A 206 1.83 9.53 6.77
N PHE A 207 0.67 10.14 6.67
CA PHE A 207 0.23 10.87 5.47
C PHE A 207 1.19 12.01 5.13
N SER A 208 1.52 12.86 6.12
CA SER A 208 2.45 13.98 5.95
C SER A 208 3.85 13.50 5.56
N MET A 209 4.34 12.41 6.15
CA MET A 209 5.63 11.80 5.82
C MET A 209 5.68 11.40 4.34
N HIS A 210 4.63 10.76 3.80
CA HIS A 210 4.60 10.35 2.39
C HIS A 210 4.52 11.54 1.43
N TRP A 211 3.82 12.61 1.80
CA TRP A 211 3.85 13.86 1.03
C TRP A 211 5.24 14.52 1.08
N GLY A 212 5.93 14.44 2.22
CA GLY A 212 7.33 14.87 2.33
C GLY A 212 8.26 14.08 1.41
N ILE A 213 8.13 12.75 1.39
CA ILE A 213 8.89 11.88 0.47
C ILE A 213 8.62 12.26 -0.99
N LYS A 214 7.34 12.45 -1.36
CA LYS A 214 6.99 12.89 -2.71
C LYS A 214 7.60 14.25 -3.06
N ALA A 215 7.55 15.21 -2.15
CA ALA A 215 8.08 16.55 -2.39
C ALA A 215 9.61 16.54 -2.54
N ILE A 216 10.32 15.81 -1.69
CA ILE A 216 11.79 15.81 -1.63
C ILE A 216 12.38 14.83 -2.65
N MET A 217 11.86 13.60 -2.70
CA MET A 217 12.40 12.52 -3.53
C MET A 217 11.63 12.31 -4.83
N ARG A 218 10.47 12.95 -5.04
CA ARG A 218 9.57 12.70 -6.19
C ARG A 218 9.15 11.23 -6.30
N ILE A 219 9.14 10.49 -5.20
CA ILE A 219 8.64 9.12 -5.14
C ILE A 219 7.16 9.18 -4.82
N THR A 220 6.35 8.52 -5.63
CA THR A 220 4.89 8.52 -5.46
C THR A 220 4.44 7.20 -4.88
N PHE A 221 3.69 7.27 -3.78
CA PHE A 221 3.02 6.16 -3.11
C PHE A 221 1.50 6.37 -3.22
N PRO A 222 0.84 5.96 -4.31
CA PRO A 222 -0.54 6.38 -4.61
C PRO A 222 -1.51 6.05 -3.47
N TYR A 223 -1.41 4.86 -2.89
CA TYR A 223 -2.30 4.40 -1.83
C TYR A 223 -2.13 5.18 -0.53
N ASN A 224 -0.90 5.56 -0.16
CA ASN A 224 -0.60 6.40 1.00
C ASN A 224 -1.01 7.86 0.76
N LEU A 225 -0.70 8.40 -0.41
CA LEU A 225 -0.95 9.80 -0.77
C LEU A 225 -2.43 10.12 -0.98
N SER A 226 -3.25 9.13 -1.36
CA SER A 226 -4.71 9.29 -1.43
C SER A 226 -5.37 9.40 -0.04
N GLY A 227 -4.67 8.98 1.02
CA GLY A 227 -5.23 8.88 2.37
C GLY A 227 -6.10 7.64 2.59
N VAL A 228 -6.47 6.91 1.54
CA VAL A 228 -7.36 5.73 1.63
C VAL A 228 -6.77 4.64 2.53
N LEU A 229 -5.43 4.49 2.52
CA LEU A 229 -4.72 3.57 3.42
C LEU A 229 -5.11 3.76 4.90
N TYR A 230 -5.37 4.99 5.32
CA TYR A 230 -5.60 5.36 6.73
C TYR A 230 -7.08 5.43 7.11
N LEU A 231 -8.01 5.26 6.16
CA LEU A 231 -9.44 5.31 6.44
C LEU A 231 -9.88 4.38 7.57
N PRO A 232 -9.43 3.12 7.66
CA PRO A 232 -9.81 2.24 8.76
C PRO A 232 -9.41 2.77 10.14
N LEU A 233 -8.27 3.48 10.26
CA LEU A 233 -7.83 4.15 11.50
C LEU A 233 -8.72 5.34 11.84
N LEU A 234 -9.12 6.13 10.85
CA LEU A 234 -9.97 7.29 11.06
C LEU A 234 -11.40 6.91 11.48
N LEU A 235 -11.85 5.73 11.06
CA LEU A 235 -13.19 5.19 11.33
C LEU A 235 -13.25 4.32 12.61
N MET A 236 -12.16 4.23 13.38
CA MET A 236 -12.17 3.49 14.65
C MET A 236 -13.25 4.03 15.58
N PRO A 237 -14.05 3.16 16.23
CA PRO A 237 -15.04 3.60 17.20
C PRO A 237 -14.35 4.28 18.40
N PRO A 238 -15.04 5.21 19.08
CA PRO A 238 -14.52 5.75 20.34
C PRO A 238 -14.39 4.62 21.37
N PRO A 239 -13.40 4.71 22.31
CA PRO A 239 -13.28 3.76 23.38
C PRO A 239 -14.58 3.72 24.19
N GLU A 240 -15.06 2.51 24.49
CA GLU A 240 -16.20 2.34 25.39
C GLU A 240 -15.85 2.97 26.74
N ARG A 241 -16.66 3.93 27.18
CA ARG A 241 -16.53 4.48 28.54
C ARG A 241 -16.95 3.36 29.51
N ARG A 242 -15.96 2.74 30.12
CA ARG A 242 -16.19 1.84 31.26
C ARG A 242 -16.55 2.62 32.49
#